data_df6016ca3cf4a6d754a0776e73a7cdab
#
_entry.id   df6016ca3cf4a6d754a0776e73a7cdab
#
_cell.length_a   1.000
_cell.length_b   1.000
_cell.length_c   1.000
_cell.angle_alpha   90.00
_cell.angle_beta   90.00
_cell.angle_gamma   90.00
#
_symmetry.space_group_name_H-M   'P 1'
#
loop_
_entity.id
_entity.type
_entity.pdbx_description
1 polymer ?
#
loop_
_entity_poly.entity_id
_entity_poly.type
_entity_poly.pdbx_seq_one_letter_code
_entity_poly.pdbx_strand_id
1 'polypeptide(L)'
;MVKLNKIYTKTGDSGETGLTDASRVGKSSPRIEAIGAVDETSSAIGVARLDTEGDTDAMLARIQHDLFDLGADLSMPGEGPGDLRIVPVQVERLEREIDAMNEGLSPLTSFVLPGGTALAAHLHLARAISRRAERAIVALAGKETVNPALLQYINRLSDHLFVMARAANDQGTHSLSNRRGR
;
A
#
# COMPACT_ATOMS: atom_id res chain seq x y z
N MET A 1 25.02 -5.01 5.77
CA MET A 1 24.66 -3.70 6.37
C MET A 1 24.97 -2.61 5.34
N VAL A 2 23.96 -1.95 4.83
CA VAL A 2 24.13 -0.85 3.86
C VAL A 2 24.69 0.36 4.61
N LYS A 3 25.89 0.83 4.25
CA LYS A 3 26.45 2.08 4.77
C LYS A 3 26.22 3.18 3.73
N LEU A 4 25.26 4.07 3.96
CA LEU A 4 25.04 5.24 3.13
C LEU A 4 25.89 6.40 3.65
N ASN A 5 27.11 6.50 3.17
CA ASN A 5 28.02 7.59 3.54
C ASN A 5 27.69 8.91 2.81
N LYS A 6 26.92 8.84 1.74
CA LYS A 6 26.52 9.97 0.91
C LYS A 6 25.14 9.72 0.33
N ILE A 7 24.21 10.66 0.51
CA ILE A 7 22.81 10.49 0.11
C ILE A 7 22.64 10.68 -1.41
N TYR A 8 23.33 11.63 -2.00
CA TYR A 8 23.25 11.87 -3.45
C TYR A 8 24.49 11.29 -4.16
N THR A 9 24.26 10.56 -5.26
CA THR A 9 25.31 9.96 -6.09
C THR A 9 25.43 10.64 -7.47
N LYS A 10 24.44 11.44 -7.85
CA LYS A 10 24.29 12.11 -9.15
C LYS A 10 24.16 11.16 -10.35
N THR A 11 24.16 9.85 -10.13
CA THR A 11 24.05 8.84 -11.20
C THR A 11 22.68 8.81 -11.88
N GLY A 12 21.67 9.43 -11.25
CA GLY A 12 20.30 9.50 -11.77
C GLY A 12 19.93 10.82 -12.44
N ASP A 13 20.89 11.77 -12.61
CA ASP A 13 20.62 13.11 -13.15
C ASP A 13 20.27 13.10 -14.64
N SER A 14 20.64 12.03 -15.36
CA SER A 14 20.29 11.79 -16.77
C SER A 14 18.87 11.22 -16.97
N GLY A 15 18.07 11.04 -15.90
CA GLY A 15 16.71 10.49 -15.98
C GLY A 15 16.65 8.97 -15.97
N GLU A 16 17.73 8.28 -15.62
CA GLU A 16 17.78 6.83 -15.42
C GLU A 16 18.00 6.46 -13.97
N THR A 17 17.60 5.24 -13.60
CA THR A 17 17.85 4.66 -12.28
C THR A 17 18.26 3.19 -12.41
N GLY A 18 18.90 2.65 -11.36
CA GLY A 18 19.28 1.24 -11.28
C GLY A 18 18.17 0.40 -10.65
N LEU A 19 18.01 -0.83 -11.12
CA LEU A 19 17.23 -1.88 -10.46
C LEU A 19 18.15 -2.78 -9.63
N THR A 20 17.55 -3.72 -8.89
CA THR A 20 18.30 -4.60 -7.97
C THR A 20 19.24 -5.56 -8.70
N ASP A 21 18.91 -5.93 -9.96
CA ASP A 21 19.75 -6.75 -10.84
C ASP A 21 20.88 -5.97 -11.53
N ALA A 22 21.14 -4.72 -11.09
CA ALA A 22 22.09 -3.78 -11.66
C ALA A 22 21.74 -3.27 -13.08
N SER A 23 20.61 -3.66 -13.66
CA SER A 23 20.12 -3.05 -14.90
C SER A 23 19.73 -1.59 -14.67
N ARG A 24 19.75 -0.79 -15.75
CA ARG A 24 19.32 0.61 -15.70
C ARG A 24 18.10 0.82 -16.57
N VAL A 25 17.14 1.58 -16.03
CA VAL A 25 15.88 1.89 -16.71
C VAL A 25 15.57 3.38 -16.59
N GLY A 26 14.81 3.90 -17.54
CA GLY A 26 14.32 5.28 -17.49
C GLY A 26 13.40 5.48 -16.28
N LYS A 27 13.52 6.62 -15.59
CA LYS A 27 12.66 6.97 -14.45
C LYS A 27 11.17 7.08 -14.81
N SER A 28 10.86 7.25 -16.10
CA SER A 28 9.48 7.25 -16.64
C SER A 28 8.95 5.86 -17.00
N SER A 29 9.69 4.79 -16.73
CA SER A 29 9.24 3.42 -17.04
C SER A 29 8.08 3.01 -16.14
N PRO A 30 7.16 2.13 -16.61
CA PRO A 30 6.05 1.62 -15.80
C PRO A 30 6.50 0.95 -14.51
N ARG A 31 7.68 0.34 -14.49
CA ARG A 31 8.25 -0.31 -13.29
C ARG A 31 8.61 0.72 -12.23
N ILE A 32 9.25 1.83 -12.59
CA ILE A 32 9.60 2.90 -11.66
C ILE A 32 8.34 3.65 -11.20
N GLU A 33 7.35 3.83 -12.07
CA GLU A 33 6.05 4.38 -11.69
C GLU A 33 5.36 3.51 -10.62
N ALA A 34 5.36 2.19 -10.80
CA ALA A 34 4.79 1.26 -9.83
C ALA A 34 5.53 1.30 -8.48
N ILE A 35 6.87 1.28 -8.50
CA ILE A 35 7.71 1.40 -7.30
C ILE A 35 7.42 2.72 -6.57
N GLY A 36 7.37 3.84 -7.29
CA GLY A 36 7.08 5.16 -6.72
C GLY A 36 5.70 5.23 -6.08
N ALA A 37 4.67 4.65 -6.71
CA ALA A 37 3.32 4.61 -6.17
C ALA A 37 3.22 3.76 -4.89
N VAL A 38 4.01 2.69 -4.78
CA VAL A 38 4.12 1.88 -3.56
C VAL A 38 4.79 2.67 -2.44
N ASP A 39 5.86 3.39 -2.73
CA ASP A 39 6.55 4.25 -1.76
C ASP A 39 5.63 5.37 -1.25
N GLU A 40 4.84 6.00 -2.12
CA GLU A 40 3.80 6.95 -1.71
C GLU A 40 2.75 6.32 -0.79
N THR A 41 2.35 5.07 -1.07
CA THR A 41 1.41 4.32 -0.21
C THR A 41 2.00 4.11 1.18
N SER A 42 3.25 3.68 1.27
CA SER A 42 3.97 3.52 2.53
C SER A 42 4.08 4.83 3.30
N SER A 43 4.39 5.93 2.61
CA SER A 43 4.48 7.26 3.21
C SER A 43 3.14 7.75 3.74
N ALA A 44 2.04 7.53 3.01
CA ALA A 44 0.69 7.87 3.46
C ALA A 44 0.26 7.05 4.69
N ILE A 45 0.64 5.78 4.76
CA ILE A 45 0.44 4.95 5.97
C ILE A 45 1.26 5.50 7.13
N GLY A 46 2.50 5.97 6.89
CA GLY A 46 3.30 6.64 7.90
C GLY A 46 2.61 7.87 8.50
N VAL A 47 1.88 8.64 7.68
CA VAL A 47 1.05 9.76 8.18
C VAL A 47 -0.09 9.25 9.05
N ALA A 48 -0.81 8.21 8.62
CA ALA A 48 -1.92 7.63 9.40
C ALA A 48 -1.44 7.11 10.78
N ARG A 49 -0.22 6.59 10.86
CA ARG A 49 0.37 6.10 12.12
C ARG A 49 0.60 7.17 13.17
N LEU A 50 0.64 8.46 12.81
CA LEU A 50 0.73 9.56 13.78
C LEU A 50 -0.49 9.63 14.72
N ASP A 51 -1.61 9.07 14.28
CA ASP A 51 -2.88 9.05 15.02
C ASP A 51 -3.21 7.65 15.57
N THR A 52 -2.23 6.74 15.68
CA THR A 52 -2.43 5.35 16.11
C THR A 52 -1.54 4.99 17.30
N GLU A 53 -2.02 4.04 18.09
CA GLU A 53 -1.29 3.41 19.18
C GLU A 53 -1.59 1.90 19.24
N GLY A 54 -0.79 1.14 19.99
CA GLY A 54 -1.03 -0.27 20.29
C GLY A 54 -1.12 -1.16 19.03
N ASP A 55 -2.14 -2.01 18.99
CA ASP A 55 -2.30 -3.03 17.93
C ASP A 55 -2.53 -2.42 16.55
N THR A 56 -3.24 -1.29 16.46
CA THR A 56 -3.47 -0.59 15.19
C THR A 56 -2.14 -0.06 14.61
N ASP A 57 -1.29 0.56 15.45
CA ASP A 57 0.04 0.99 15.00
C ASP A 57 0.89 -0.21 14.57
N ALA A 58 0.86 -1.30 15.34
CA ALA A 58 1.59 -2.52 15.02
C ALA A 58 1.14 -3.15 13.69
N MET A 59 -0.17 -3.14 13.37
CA MET A 59 -0.68 -3.58 12.05
C MET A 59 -0.14 -2.71 10.93
N LEU A 60 -0.25 -1.39 11.06
CA LEU A 60 0.23 -0.46 10.03
C LEU A 60 1.76 -0.53 9.86
N ALA A 61 2.52 -0.74 10.95
CA ALA A 61 3.96 -0.97 10.89
C ALA A 61 4.29 -2.20 10.05
N ARG A 62 3.60 -3.34 10.29
CA ARG A 62 3.80 -4.56 9.49
C ARG A 62 3.48 -4.34 8.02
N ILE A 63 2.40 -3.61 7.71
CA ILE A 63 2.04 -3.26 6.33
C ILE A 63 3.14 -2.43 5.67
N GLN A 64 3.77 -1.48 6.36
CA GLN A 64 4.90 -0.75 5.81
C GLN A 64 6.11 -1.66 5.52
N HIS A 65 6.40 -2.65 6.37
CA HIS A 65 7.43 -3.64 6.07
C HIS A 65 7.08 -4.47 4.83
N ASP A 66 5.82 -4.92 4.70
CA ASP A 66 5.38 -5.61 3.48
C ASP A 66 5.50 -4.73 2.22
N LEU A 67 5.23 -3.44 2.32
CA LEU A 67 5.39 -2.51 1.20
C LEU A 67 6.88 -2.31 0.82
N PHE A 68 7.81 -2.45 1.77
CA PHE A 68 9.24 -2.56 1.46
C PHE A 68 9.55 -3.84 0.67
N ASP A 69 9.02 -4.99 1.11
CA ASP A 69 9.18 -6.26 0.39
C ASP A 69 8.56 -6.17 -1.02
N LEU A 70 7.39 -5.53 -1.13
CA LEU A 70 6.69 -5.31 -2.39
C LEU A 70 7.50 -4.40 -3.34
N GLY A 71 8.10 -3.34 -2.81
CA GLY A 71 9.01 -2.47 -3.57
C GLY A 71 10.26 -3.21 -4.04
N ALA A 72 10.83 -4.07 -3.19
CA ALA A 72 11.96 -4.93 -3.54
C ALA A 72 11.57 -5.94 -4.64
N ASP A 73 10.41 -6.58 -4.51
CA ASP A 73 9.84 -7.49 -5.52
C ASP A 73 9.69 -6.80 -6.89
N LEU A 74 9.11 -5.58 -6.91
CA LEU A 74 8.99 -4.77 -8.13
C LEU A 74 10.35 -4.35 -8.70
N SER A 75 11.37 -4.15 -7.87
CA SER A 75 12.70 -3.73 -8.33
C SER A 75 13.51 -4.86 -8.95
N MET A 76 13.00 -6.09 -8.93
CA MET A 76 13.66 -7.27 -9.44
C MET A 76 12.87 -7.88 -10.60
N PRO A 77 13.27 -7.63 -11.87
CA PRO A 77 12.65 -8.26 -13.03
C PRO A 77 12.85 -9.78 -13.04
N GLY A 78 11.79 -10.52 -13.35
CA GLY A 78 11.82 -11.99 -13.44
C GLY A 78 11.64 -12.69 -12.09
N GLU A 79 11.92 -14.00 -12.08
CA GLU A 79 11.84 -14.88 -10.90
C GLU A 79 13.25 -15.33 -10.51
N GLY A 80 13.77 -14.81 -9.39
CA GLY A 80 15.07 -15.20 -8.84
C GLY A 80 14.91 -15.91 -7.48
N PRO A 81 15.71 -16.94 -7.18
CA PRO A 81 15.73 -17.58 -5.88
C PRO A 81 16.40 -16.68 -4.83
N GLY A 82 15.85 -16.64 -3.62
CA GLY A 82 16.45 -15.92 -2.47
C GLY A 82 16.15 -14.44 -2.38
N ASP A 83 15.26 -13.93 -3.22
CA ASP A 83 14.89 -12.53 -3.28
C ASP A 83 13.77 -12.20 -2.28
N LEU A 84 13.73 -10.94 -1.83
CA LEU A 84 12.59 -10.42 -1.09
C LEU A 84 11.39 -10.36 -2.03
N ARG A 85 10.42 -11.24 -1.80
CA ARG A 85 9.18 -11.35 -2.58
C ARG A 85 7.98 -11.33 -1.66
N ILE A 86 6.88 -10.78 -2.15
CA ILE A 86 5.58 -10.97 -1.51
C ILE A 86 5.17 -12.44 -1.62
N VAL A 87 4.73 -13.00 -0.51
CA VAL A 87 4.28 -14.39 -0.43
C VAL A 87 2.81 -14.47 0.00
N PRO A 88 2.08 -15.56 -0.35
CA PRO A 88 0.64 -15.67 -0.08
C PRO A 88 0.25 -15.47 1.39
N VAL A 89 1.11 -15.86 2.35
CA VAL A 89 0.83 -15.71 3.79
C VAL A 89 0.67 -14.25 4.22
N GLN A 90 1.30 -13.30 3.51
CA GLN A 90 1.10 -11.86 3.77
C GLN A 90 -0.29 -11.40 3.31
N VAL A 91 -0.80 -11.95 2.21
CA VAL A 91 -2.16 -11.70 1.72
C VAL A 91 -3.19 -12.27 2.70
N GLU A 92 -3.03 -13.54 3.09
CA GLU A 92 -3.89 -14.23 4.06
C GLU A 92 -3.92 -13.52 5.42
N ARG A 93 -2.83 -12.89 5.82
CA ARG A 93 -2.80 -12.08 7.04
C ARG A 93 -3.70 -10.86 6.90
N LEU A 94 -3.64 -10.11 5.80
CA LEU A 94 -4.53 -8.97 5.57
C LEU A 94 -6.00 -9.41 5.58
N GLU A 95 -6.32 -10.54 4.98
CA GLU A 95 -7.68 -11.09 4.97
C GLU A 95 -8.19 -11.41 6.38
N ARG A 96 -7.38 -12.08 7.21
CA ARG A 96 -7.73 -12.34 8.61
C ARG A 96 -7.91 -11.06 9.43
N GLU A 97 -7.06 -10.05 9.23
CA GLU A 97 -7.18 -8.76 9.91
C GLU A 97 -8.44 -8.00 9.46
N ILE A 98 -8.79 -8.07 8.16
CA ILE A 98 -10.05 -7.51 7.63
C ILE A 98 -11.25 -8.18 8.29
N ASP A 99 -11.28 -9.51 8.31
CA ASP A 99 -12.40 -10.28 8.88
C ASP A 99 -12.59 -9.93 10.36
N ALA A 100 -11.51 -9.95 11.15
CA ALA A 100 -11.55 -9.61 12.56
C ALA A 100 -12.05 -8.18 12.84
N MET A 101 -11.57 -7.19 12.06
CA MET A 101 -12.07 -5.81 12.20
C MET A 101 -13.54 -5.68 11.78
N ASN A 102 -13.94 -6.42 10.74
CA ASN A 102 -15.30 -6.31 10.18
C ASN A 102 -16.38 -6.97 11.06
N GLU A 103 -16.03 -7.94 11.92
CA GLU A 103 -16.98 -8.56 12.88
C GLU A 103 -17.67 -7.53 13.78
N GLY A 104 -16.95 -6.45 14.15
CA GLY A 104 -17.48 -5.38 15.00
C GLY A 104 -18.23 -4.27 14.24
N LEU A 105 -18.32 -4.34 12.90
CA LEU A 105 -18.86 -3.26 12.08
C LEU A 105 -20.28 -3.60 11.58
N SER A 106 -21.19 -2.61 11.64
CA SER A 106 -22.51 -2.73 11.02
C SER A 106 -22.42 -2.91 9.50
N PRO A 107 -23.34 -3.68 8.88
CA PRO A 107 -23.41 -3.78 7.43
C PRO A 107 -23.54 -2.42 6.75
N LEU A 108 -22.88 -2.25 5.61
CA LEU A 108 -23.00 -1.02 4.82
C LEU A 108 -24.34 -0.98 4.08
N THR A 109 -25.04 0.12 4.23
CA THR A 109 -26.31 0.40 3.52
C THR A 109 -26.20 1.53 2.51
N SER A 110 -25.05 2.21 2.44
CA SER A 110 -24.76 3.31 1.51
C SER A 110 -23.25 3.44 1.26
N PHE A 111 -22.87 4.28 0.30
CA PHE A 111 -21.46 4.63 0.11
C PHE A 111 -20.94 5.44 1.30
N VAL A 112 -19.70 5.18 1.67
CA VAL A 112 -18.98 5.88 2.73
C VAL A 112 -18.23 7.08 2.14
N LEU A 113 -18.45 8.28 2.69
CA LEU A 113 -17.63 9.44 2.36
C LEU A 113 -16.29 9.33 3.10
N PRO A 114 -15.16 9.55 2.41
CA PRO A 114 -13.85 9.62 3.05
C PRO A 114 -13.80 10.78 4.05
N GLY A 115 -13.51 10.49 5.32
CA GLY A 115 -13.47 11.50 6.38
C GLY A 115 -13.82 10.92 7.75
N GLY A 116 -14.10 11.78 8.71
CA GLY A 116 -14.40 11.43 10.10
C GLY A 116 -13.26 11.85 11.03
N THR A 117 -12.77 10.93 11.86
CA THR A 117 -11.59 11.18 12.72
C THR A 117 -10.34 11.47 11.86
N ALA A 118 -9.30 12.05 12.45
CA ALA A 118 -8.03 12.28 11.76
C ALA A 118 -7.47 10.96 11.21
N LEU A 119 -7.43 9.92 12.02
CA LEU A 119 -7.02 8.58 11.61
C LEU A 119 -7.84 8.06 10.42
N ALA A 120 -9.16 8.12 10.49
CA ALA A 120 -10.02 7.66 9.40
C ALA A 120 -9.77 8.41 8.10
N ALA A 121 -9.61 9.73 8.17
CA ALA A 121 -9.31 10.56 7.00
C ALA A 121 -7.96 10.18 6.35
N HIS A 122 -6.91 9.98 7.16
CA HIS A 122 -5.59 9.56 6.69
C HIS A 122 -5.62 8.14 6.10
N LEU A 123 -6.35 7.20 6.72
CA LEU A 123 -6.53 5.84 6.18
C LEU A 123 -7.29 5.85 4.84
N HIS A 124 -8.31 6.68 4.68
CA HIS A 124 -8.99 6.85 3.39
C HIS A 124 -8.07 7.45 2.32
N LEU A 125 -7.19 8.38 2.70
CA LEU A 125 -6.17 8.92 1.78
C LEU A 125 -5.18 7.82 1.38
N ALA A 126 -4.62 7.08 2.34
CA ALA A 126 -3.72 5.95 2.08
C ALA A 126 -4.39 4.90 1.18
N ARG A 127 -5.67 4.58 1.41
CA ARG A 127 -6.48 3.71 0.56
C ARG A 127 -6.56 4.22 -0.89
N ALA A 128 -6.82 5.49 -1.09
CA ALA A 128 -6.91 6.06 -2.44
C ALA A 128 -5.55 6.00 -3.17
N ILE A 129 -4.45 6.21 -2.44
CA ILE A 129 -3.09 6.11 -2.95
C ILE A 129 -2.74 4.65 -3.26
N SER A 130 -3.07 3.68 -2.37
CA SER A 130 -2.84 2.25 -2.63
C SER A 130 -3.57 1.76 -3.89
N ARG A 131 -4.78 2.25 -4.16
CA ARG A 131 -5.51 1.98 -5.41
C ARG A 131 -4.84 2.59 -6.64
N ARG A 132 -4.10 3.69 -6.50
CA ARG A 132 -3.26 4.22 -7.59
C ARG A 132 -2.05 3.31 -7.82
N ALA A 133 -1.40 2.85 -6.75
CA ALA A 133 -0.32 1.87 -6.85
C ALA A 133 -0.79 0.57 -7.51
N GLU A 134 -1.95 0.03 -7.13
CA GLU A 134 -2.56 -1.14 -7.77
C GLU A 134 -2.70 -0.94 -9.29
N ARG A 135 -3.25 0.18 -9.74
CA ARG A 135 -3.38 0.46 -11.20
C ARG A 135 -2.03 0.56 -11.91
N ALA A 136 -1.01 1.13 -11.27
CA ALA A 136 0.34 1.20 -11.84
C ALA A 136 0.95 -0.20 -11.97
N ILE A 137 0.77 -1.07 -10.98
CA ILE A 137 1.22 -2.46 -11.00
C ILE A 137 0.47 -3.27 -12.07
N VAL A 138 -0.85 -3.09 -12.21
CA VAL A 138 -1.65 -3.73 -13.27
C VAL A 138 -1.15 -3.30 -14.65
N ALA A 139 -0.83 -2.02 -14.83
CA ALA A 139 -0.27 -1.51 -16.09
C ALA A 139 1.13 -2.09 -16.39
N LEU A 140 1.94 -2.33 -15.35
CA LEU A 140 3.22 -3.03 -15.48
C LEU A 140 3.00 -4.50 -15.85
N ALA A 141 2.09 -5.21 -15.17
CA ALA A 141 1.77 -6.61 -15.40
C ALA A 141 1.27 -6.90 -16.82
N GLY A 142 0.68 -5.91 -17.49
CA GLY A 142 0.32 -5.99 -18.91
C GLY A 142 1.51 -5.93 -19.88
N LYS A 143 2.71 -5.64 -19.39
CA LYS A 143 3.93 -5.49 -20.21
C LYS A 143 5.06 -6.43 -19.80
N GLU A 144 5.10 -6.81 -18.54
CA GLU A 144 6.17 -7.58 -17.93
C GLU A 144 5.58 -8.60 -16.94
N THR A 145 6.28 -9.69 -16.72
CA THR A 145 5.91 -10.65 -15.67
C THR A 145 6.12 -10.03 -14.30
N VAL A 146 5.08 -10.09 -13.46
CA VAL A 146 5.13 -9.70 -12.05
C VAL A 146 4.61 -10.85 -11.18
N ASN A 147 5.07 -10.91 -9.95
CA ASN A 147 4.61 -11.88 -8.97
C ASN A 147 3.08 -11.73 -8.72
N PRO A 148 2.26 -12.78 -8.92
CA PRO A 148 0.82 -12.70 -8.72
C PRO A 148 0.41 -12.33 -7.29
N ALA A 149 1.17 -12.76 -6.27
CA ALA A 149 0.89 -12.44 -4.88
C ALA A 149 0.99 -10.93 -4.60
N LEU A 150 1.82 -10.21 -5.35
CA LEU A 150 1.98 -8.76 -5.29
C LEU A 150 0.67 -8.03 -5.69
N LEU A 151 0.03 -8.47 -6.79
CA LEU A 151 -1.27 -7.91 -7.21
C LEU A 151 -2.37 -8.22 -6.19
N GLN A 152 -2.38 -9.43 -5.65
CA GLN A 152 -3.34 -9.82 -4.61
C GLN A 152 -3.14 -8.97 -3.35
N TYR A 153 -1.89 -8.75 -2.92
CA TYR A 153 -1.56 -7.97 -1.74
C TYR A 153 -2.04 -6.53 -1.86
N ILE A 154 -1.66 -5.83 -2.94
CA ILE A 154 -2.02 -4.41 -3.10
C ILE A 154 -3.54 -4.19 -3.24
N ASN A 155 -4.24 -5.13 -3.89
CA ASN A 155 -5.70 -5.13 -3.95
C ASN A 155 -6.30 -5.28 -2.55
N ARG A 156 -5.87 -6.29 -1.79
CA ARG A 156 -6.36 -6.57 -0.44
C ARG A 156 -6.01 -5.46 0.55
N LEU A 157 -4.86 -4.79 0.38
CA LEU A 157 -4.48 -3.64 1.20
C LEU A 157 -5.50 -2.51 1.12
N SER A 158 -6.08 -2.26 -0.06
CA SER A 158 -7.10 -1.22 -0.19
C SER A 158 -8.37 -1.53 0.63
N ASP A 159 -8.75 -2.81 0.73
CA ASP A 159 -9.89 -3.26 1.53
C ASP A 159 -9.57 -3.18 3.04
N HIS A 160 -8.36 -3.57 3.43
CA HIS A 160 -7.87 -3.47 4.80
C HIS A 160 -7.92 -2.03 5.32
N LEU A 161 -7.37 -1.07 4.54
CA LEU A 161 -7.38 0.35 4.90
C LEU A 161 -8.81 0.92 4.96
N PHE A 162 -9.72 0.42 4.12
CA PHE A 162 -11.13 0.81 4.16
C PHE A 162 -11.83 0.35 5.43
N VAL A 163 -11.66 -0.92 5.80
CA VAL A 163 -12.28 -1.49 7.00
C VAL A 163 -11.69 -0.84 8.26
N MET A 164 -10.36 -0.63 8.30
CA MET A 164 -9.70 0.08 9.40
C MET A 164 -10.20 1.53 9.53
N ALA A 165 -10.40 2.26 8.42
CA ALA A 165 -10.96 3.61 8.45
C ALA A 165 -12.39 3.63 9.01
N ARG A 166 -13.20 2.62 8.71
CA ARG A 166 -14.54 2.47 9.30
C ARG A 166 -14.47 2.20 10.79
N ALA A 167 -13.58 1.31 11.22
CA ALA A 167 -13.37 1.02 12.64
C ALA A 167 -12.91 2.25 13.43
N ALA A 168 -12.06 3.09 12.83
CA ALA A 168 -11.59 4.36 13.41
C ALA A 168 -12.68 5.44 13.53
N ASN A 169 -13.84 5.27 12.89
CA ASN A 169 -15.01 6.16 12.94
C ASN A 169 -16.13 5.61 13.84
N ASP A 170 -15.84 5.33 15.11
CA ASP A 170 -16.82 4.84 16.08
C ASP A 170 -17.62 3.63 15.54
N GLN A 171 -16.92 2.60 15.13
CA GLN A 171 -17.49 1.38 14.53
C GLN A 171 -18.39 1.63 13.31
N GLY A 172 -18.05 2.66 12.53
CA GLY A 172 -18.71 2.94 11.25
C GLY A 172 -19.92 3.85 11.34
N THR A 173 -20.24 4.43 12.49
CA THR A 173 -21.42 5.28 12.66
C THR A 173 -21.30 6.68 12.06
N HIS A 174 -20.07 7.22 11.91
CA HIS A 174 -19.82 8.61 11.49
C HIS A 174 -19.60 8.85 10.00
N SER A 175 -19.55 7.83 9.14
CA SER A 175 -19.11 7.98 7.74
C SER A 175 -20.20 7.75 6.68
N LEU A 176 -21.46 7.64 7.08
CA LEU A 176 -22.54 7.45 6.12
C LEU A 176 -22.86 8.77 5.40
N SER A 177 -22.84 8.75 4.07
CA SER A 177 -23.33 9.89 3.29
C SER A 177 -24.84 10.06 3.52
N ASN A 178 -25.21 10.95 4.39
CA ASN A 178 -26.63 11.32 4.58
C ASN A 178 -27.10 12.11 3.35
N ARG A 179 -27.23 11.44 2.19
CA ARG A 179 -27.96 11.97 1.04
C ARG A 179 -29.48 11.75 1.19
N ARG A 180 -30.03 12.15 2.34
CA ARG A 180 -31.49 12.39 2.44
C ARG A 180 -31.66 13.89 2.70
N GLY A 181 -31.86 14.65 1.63
CA GLY A 181 -32.22 16.07 1.74
C GLY A 181 -31.50 16.98 0.74
N ARG A 182 -31.69 16.76 -0.55
CA ARG A 182 -31.75 17.82 -1.57
C ARG A 182 -32.75 17.39 -2.64
#